data_45cad0e45add509f14253e3ac1f607fc
#
_entry.id   45cad0e45add509f14253e3ac1f607fc
#
_cell.length_a   1.000
_cell.length_b   1.000
_cell.length_c   1.000
_cell.angle_alpha   90.00
_cell.angle_beta   90.00
_cell.angle_gamma   90.00
#
_symmetry.space_group_name_H-M   'P 1'
#
loop_
_entity.id
_entity.type
_entity.pdbx_description
1 polymer ?
#
loop_
_entity_poly.entity_id
_entity_poly.type
_entity_poly.pdbx_seq_one_letter_code
_entity_poly.pdbx_strand_id
1 'polypeptide(L)' 'MARPAIHCDPEIQGGVPVFYGTRVPVKNLFDYLEAGDSLDLFLHSFPSVSREQAVAALELAREALAPDAHPA' A
#
# COMPACT_ATOMS: atom_id res chain seq x y z
N MET A 1 9.94 -4.00 -17.43
CA MET A 1 8.65 -3.39 -17.18
C MET A 1 8.31 -3.43 -15.70
N ALA A 2 7.91 -2.32 -15.15
CA ALA A 2 7.59 -2.26 -13.73
C ALA A 2 6.30 -3.01 -13.45
N ARG A 3 6.27 -3.76 -12.35
CA ARG A 3 5.05 -4.40 -11.90
C ARG A 3 4.19 -3.40 -11.15
N PRO A 4 2.86 -3.52 -11.24
CA PRO A 4 2.02 -2.68 -10.40
C PRO A 4 2.26 -3.01 -8.92
N ALA A 5 2.22 -2.00 -8.07
CA ALA A 5 2.38 -2.23 -6.64
C ALA A 5 1.10 -2.80 -6.04
N ILE A 6 -0.04 -2.50 -6.65
CA ILE A 6 -1.36 -2.80 -6.11
C ILE A 6 -2.16 -3.57 -7.15
N HIS A 7 -2.96 -4.51 -6.68
CA HIS A 7 -3.75 -5.37 -7.54
C HIS A 7 -5.14 -5.52 -6.93
N CYS A 8 -6.16 -5.47 -7.81
CA CYS A 8 -7.54 -5.73 -7.41
C CYS A 8 -8.03 -6.96 -8.16
N ASP A 9 -8.51 -7.95 -7.42
CA ASP A 9 -9.03 -9.17 -8.01
C ASP A 9 -10.29 -9.56 -7.23
N PRO A 10 -11.44 -9.73 -7.91
CA PRO A 10 -12.68 -10.07 -7.19
C PRO A 10 -12.58 -11.34 -6.36
N GLU A 11 -11.64 -12.22 -6.69
CA GLU A 11 -11.47 -13.47 -5.96
C GLU A 11 -10.51 -13.34 -4.79
N ILE A 12 -9.91 -12.16 -4.62
CA ILE A 12 -9.01 -11.90 -3.50
C ILE A 12 -9.65 -10.82 -2.63
N GLN A 13 -10.01 -11.20 -1.41
CA GLN A 13 -10.56 -10.26 -0.43
C GLN A 13 -11.77 -9.49 -0.95
N GLY A 14 -12.55 -10.11 -1.84
CA GLY A 14 -13.76 -9.47 -2.36
C GLY A 14 -13.49 -8.31 -3.31
N GLY A 15 -12.29 -8.22 -3.86
CA GLY A 15 -11.95 -7.19 -4.82
C GLY A 15 -11.30 -5.95 -4.23
N VAL A 16 -11.03 -5.95 -2.92
CA VAL A 16 -10.32 -4.80 -2.32
C VAL A 16 -8.89 -4.76 -2.84
N PRO A 17 -8.30 -3.58 -2.94
CA PRO A 17 -6.90 -3.47 -3.37
C PRO A 17 -5.97 -4.21 -2.42
N VAL A 18 -5.10 -5.03 -2.99
CA VAL A 18 -4.07 -5.75 -2.23
C VAL A 18 -2.72 -5.42 -2.82
N PHE A 19 -1.65 -5.66 -2.07
CA PHE A 19 -0.31 -5.53 -2.62
C PHE A 19 -0.10 -6.64 -3.64
N TYR A 20 0.46 -6.27 -4.79
CA TYR A 20 0.63 -7.20 -5.90
C TYR A 20 1.39 -8.46 -5.44
N GLY A 21 0.87 -9.60 -5.84
CA GLY A 21 1.48 -10.87 -5.49
C GLY A 21 1.20 -11.34 -4.06
N THR A 22 0.35 -10.63 -3.33
CA THR A 22 0.00 -11.00 -1.96
C THR A 22 -1.51 -10.97 -1.79
N ARG A 23 -1.97 -11.40 -0.62
CA ARG A 23 -3.37 -11.23 -0.22
C ARG A 23 -3.53 -10.16 0.84
N VAL A 24 -2.50 -9.34 1.05
CA VAL A 24 -2.50 -8.32 2.10
C VAL A 24 -3.21 -7.08 1.57
N PRO A 25 -4.35 -6.69 2.15
CA PRO A 25 -5.04 -5.47 1.72
C PRO A 25 -4.18 -4.24 1.98
N VAL A 26 -4.21 -3.31 1.02
CA VAL A 26 -3.46 -2.06 1.17
C VAL A 26 -3.95 -1.29 2.39
N LYS A 27 -5.24 -1.39 2.71
CA LYS A 27 -5.77 -0.67 3.87
C LYS A 27 -5.10 -1.06 5.17
N ASN A 28 -4.52 -2.27 5.25
CA ASN A 28 -3.82 -2.68 6.46
C ASN A 28 -2.62 -1.79 6.75
N LEU A 29 -1.94 -1.32 5.70
CA LEU A 29 -0.84 -0.37 5.88
C LEU A 29 -1.34 0.92 6.53
N PHE A 30 -2.45 1.45 6.03
CA PHE A 30 -2.98 2.69 6.57
C PHE A 30 -3.50 2.50 8.00
N ASP A 31 -4.11 1.34 8.28
CA ASP A 31 -4.56 1.03 9.64
C ASP A 31 -3.40 1.05 10.62
N TYR A 32 -2.25 0.47 10.24
CA TYR A 32 -1.07 0.48 11.09
C TYR A 32 -0.59 1.90 11.35
N LEU A 33 -0.49 2.70 10.28
CA LEU A 33 0.00 4.05 10.42
C LEU A 33 -0.95 4.93 11.24
N GLU A 34 -2.26 4.73 11.06
CA GLU A 34 -3.24 5.47 11.84
C GLU A 34 -3.17 5.12 13.32
N ALA A 35 -2.78 3.90 13.64
CA ALA A 35 -2.63 3.47 15.02
C ALA A 35 -1.31 3.94 15.63
N GLY A 36 -0.47 4.61 14.85
CA GLY A 36 0.82 5.09 15.33
C GLY A 36 1.95 4.10 15.15
N ASP A 37 1.71 2.99 14.45
CA ASP A 37 2.74 2.00 14.21
C ASP A 37 3.65 2.44 13.07
N SER A 38 4.89 1.97 13.09
CA SER A 38 5.84 2.34 12.05
C SER A 38 5.66 1.49 10.80
N LEU A 39 6.15 2.00 9.68
CA LEU A 39 6.22 1.23 8.45
C LEU A 39 7.05 -0.04 8.66
N ASP A 40 8.13 0.06 9.42
CA ASP A 40 8.97 -1.11 9.69
C ASP A 40 8.19 -2.20 10.40
N LEU A 41 7.34 -1.83 11.35
CA LEU A 41 6.52 -2.82 12.04
C LEU A 41 5.53 -3.47 11.08
N PHE A 42 4.92 -2.68 10.21
CA PHE A 42 4.02 -3.23 9.20
C PHE A 42 4.73 -4.25 8.32
N LEU A 43 5.93 -3.91 7.85
CA LEU A 43 6.68 -4.80 6.96
C LEU A 43 7.13 -6.07 7.70
N HIS A 44 7.42 -5.95 8.98
CA HIS A 44 7.76 -7.11 9.79
C HIS A 44 6.56 -8.05 9.95
N SER A 45 5.38 -7.46 10.12
CA SER A 45 4.14 -8.23 10.31
C SER A 45 3.65 -8.88 9.01
N PHE A 46 3.96 -8.27 7.87
CA PHE A 46 3.53 -8.77 6.56
C PHE A 46 4.75 -8.92 5.65
N PRO A 47 5.56 -9.95 5.88
CA PRO A 47 6.83 -10.10 5.14
C PRO A 47 6.66 -10.35 3.65
N SER A 48 5.45 -10.69 3.19
CA SER A 48 5.21 -10.83 1.76
C SER A 48 5.13 -9.49 1.03
N VAL A 49 5.02 -8.39 1.77
CA VAL A 49 4.98 -7.05 1.19
C VAL A 49 6.38 -6.45 1.26
N SER A 50 6.88 -5.95 0.14
CA SER A 50 8.18 -5.30 0.12
C SER A 50 8.04 -3.83 0.55
N ARG A 51 9.16 -3.27 1.02
CA ARG A 51 9.19 -1.85 1.35
C ARG A 51 8.83 -1.00 0.14
N GLU A 52 9.32 -1.40 -1.03
CA GLU A 52 9.04 -0.67 -2.27
C GLU A 52 7.55 -0.64 -2.58
N GLN A 53 6.86 -1.77 -2.36
CA GLN A 53 5.42 -1.81 -2.58
C GLN A 53 4.68 -0.91 -1.59
N ALA A 54 5.09 -0.93 -0.32
CA ALA A 54 4.45 -0.11 0.69
C ALA A 54 4.65 1.38 0.39
N VAL A 55 5.88 1.76 0.00
CA VAL A 55 6.16 3.16 -0.34
C VAL A 55 5.38 3.57 -1.58
N ALA A 56 5.28 2.69 -2.57
CA ALA A 56 4.50 3.00 -3.78
C ALA A 56 3.03 3.23 -3.44
N ALA A 57 2.47 2.46 -2.51
CA ALA A 57 1.09 2.66 -2.08
C ALA A 57 0.92 4.01 -1.41
N LEU A 58 1.88 4.42 -0.58
CA LEU A 58 1.83 5.72 0.07
C LEU A 58 1.94 6.85 -0.95
N GLU A 59 2.77 6.68 -1.96
CA GLU A 59 2.90 7.67 -3.02
C GLU A 59 1.61 7.81 -3.82
N LEU A 60 0.95 6.69 -4.13
CA LEU A 60 -0.32 6.73 -4.84
C LEU A 60 -1.38 7.45 -4.01
N ALA A 61 -1.41 7.21 -2.70
CA ALA A 61 -2.35 7.89 -1.82
C ALA A 61 -2.06 9.38 -1.78
N ARG A 62 -0.79 9.74 -1.71
CA ARG A 62 -0.41 11.15 -1.68
C ARG A 62 -0.86 11.84 -2.96
N GLU A 63 -0.65 11.22 -4.10
CA GLU A 63 -1.04 11.81 -5.38
C GLU A 63 -2.54 11.92 -5.52
N ALA A 64 -3.29 10.97 -4.96
CA ALA A 64 -4.74 11.03 -5.01
C ALA A 64 -5.30 12.17 -4.18
N LEU A 65 -4.63 12.49 -3.06
CA LEU A 65 -5.13 13.49 -2.13
C LEU A 65 -4.54 14.87 -2.39
N ALA A 66 -3.37 14.96 -2.99
CA ALA A 66 -2.67 16.21 -3.22
C ALA A 66 -1.88 16.17 -4.53
N PRO A 67 -2.60 16.02 -5.66
CA PRO A 67 -1.91 15.81 -6.95
C PRO A 67 -1.05 17.00 -7.37
N ASP A 68 -1.38 18.19 -6.90
CA ASP A 68 -0.63 19.39 -7.26
C ASP A 68 0.15 19.93 -6.07
N ALA A 69 0.56 19.06 -5.17
CA ALA A 69 1.17 19.47 -3.92
C ALA A 69 2.62 19.93 -4.06
N HIS A 70 3.22 19.83 -5.22
CA HIS A 70 4.57 20.34 -5.37
C HIS A 70 4.55 21.87 -5.29
N PRO A 71 5.54 22.43 -4.63
CA PRO A 71 5.59 23.90 -4.50
C PRO A 71 5.73 24.54 -5.87
N ALA A 72 5.02 25.60 -6.02
CA ALA A 72 5.06 26.33 -7.28
C ALA A 72 6.40 27.06 -7.42
#